data_5488a6b3ad7f74870c121b9b34742b72
#
_entry.id   5488a6b3ad7f74870c121b9b34742b72
#
_cell.length_a   1.000
_cell.length_b   1.000
_cell.length_c   1.000
_cell.angle_alpha   90.00
_cell.angle_beta   90.00
_cell.angle_gamma   90.00
#
_symmetry.space_group_name_H-M   'P 1'
#
loop_
_entity.id
_entity.type
_entity.pdbx_description
1 polymer ?
#
loop_
_entity_poly.entity_id
_entity_poly.type
_entity_poly.pdbx_seq_one_letter_code
_entity_poly.pdbx_strand_id
1 'polypeptide(L)'
;DDAAPDSGRAATLRAHCHEEALPDAGIHAEINTALRQALPVDSVLAGDSSQVTYFGSVHFFDMPAPRRFCYSPGFATLGYGLPAGLGAAIALPGTPVAVLLGDGAMMFAVQELATLVQHRLPVPVVVVDSGGYQEILDQERSRDITPIGVELNSPDFAALAVAMGARGE
;
A
#
# COMPACT_ATOMS: atom_id res chain seq x y z
N ASP A 1 17.97 29.58 8.22
CA ASP A 1 17.37 28.29 8.57
C ASP A 1 18.22 27.65 9.66
N ASP A 2 17.94 28.01 10.91
CA ASP A 2 18.52 27.35 12.09
C ASP A 2 17.72 26.04 12.34
N ALA A 3 18.01 25.01 11.53
CA ALA A 3 17.59 23.67 11.89
C ALA A 3 18.32 23.30 13.18
N ALA A 4 17.57 23.04 14.24
CA ALA A 4 18.14 22.52 15.47
C ALA A 4 18.99 21.28 15.17
N PRO A 5 20.19 21.14 15.76
CA PRO A 5 21.04 19.99 15.48
C PRO A 5 20.28 18.71 15.76
N ASP A 6 20.35 17.75 14.83
CA ASP A 6 19.75 16.43 15.00
C ASP A 6 20.34 15.78 16.26
N SER A 7 19.52 15.71 17.30
CA SER A 7 19.92 15.13 18.59
C SER A 7 19.95 13.59 18.58
N GLY A 8 19.72 12.94 17.41
CA GLY A 8 19.52 11.51 17.29
C GLY A 8 18.16 11.03 17.83
N ARG A 9 17.36 11.94 18.43
CA ARG A 9 16.06 11.61 19.03
C ARG A 9 15.08 11.01 18.01
N ALA A 10 15.07 11.57 16.79
CA ALA A 10 14.19 11.07 15.71
C ALA A 10 14.56 9.63 15.32
N ALA A 11 15.84 9.32 15.20
CA ALA A 11 16.32 7.97 14.90
C ALA A 11 15.97 6.98 16.04
N THR A 12 16.18 7.39 17.30
CA THR A 12 15.82 6.57 18.47
C THR A 12 14.32 6.30 18.52
N LEU A 13 13.49 7.32 18.30
CA LEU A 13 12.04 7.17 18.30
C LEU A 13 11.58 6.25 17.16
N ARG A 14 12.15 6.41 15.96
CA ARG A 14 11.84 5.54 14.82
C ARG A 14 12.18 4.08 15.11
N ALA A 15 13.36 3.82 15.67
CA ALA A 15 13.78 2.46 16.05
C ALA A 15 12.81 1.84 17.07
N HIS A 16 12.38 2.60 18.06
CA HIS A 16 11.40 2.16 19.04
C HIS A 16 10.03 1.85 18.40
N CYS A 17 9.52 2.75 17.53
CA CYS A 17 8.27 2.51 16.82
C CYS A 17 8.34 1.27 15.91
N HIS A 18 9.48 1.00 15.27
CA HIS A 18 9.67 -0.21 14.47
C HIS A 18 9.65 -1.45 15.35
N GLU A 19 10.32 -1.43 16.49
CA GLU A 19 10.35 -2.56 17.43
C GLU A 19 8.94 -2.87 17.98
N GLU A 20 8.17 -1.85 18.33
CA GLU A 20 6.79 -2.01 18.81
C GLU A 20 5.84 -2.51 17.70
N ALA A 21 6.01 -2.05 16.46
CA ALA A 21 5.14 -2.43 15.34
C ALA A 21 5.45 -3.82 14.74
N LEU A 22 6.66 -4.33 14.94
CA LEU A 22 7.13 -5.56 14.28
C LEU A 22 6.27 -6.80 14.56
N PRO A 23 5.77 -7.05 15.79
CA PRO A 23 4.91 -8.21 16.07
C PRO A 23 3.62 -8.22 15.25
N ASP A 24 3.00 -7.06 15.04
CA ASP A 24 1.76 -6.93 14.28
C ASP A 24 2.02 -6.90 12.76
N ALA A 25 3.18 -6.39 12.35
CA ALA A 25 3.52 -6.26 10.95
C ALA A 25 3.79 -7.61 10.26
N GLY A 26 4.49 -8.52 10.92
CA GLY A 26 4.79 -9.84 10.35
C GLY A 26 5.33 -9.76 8.92
N ILE A 27 4.72 -10.51 8.01
CA ILE A 27 5.10 -10.55 6.58
C ILE A 27 4.98 -9.18 5.88
N HIS A 28 4.12 -8.28 6.40
CA HIS A 28 3.92 -6.96 5.81
C HIS A 28 5.17 -6.08 5.92
N ALA A 29 5.98 -6.27 6.97
CA ALA A 29 7.28 -5.59 7.11
C ALA A 29 8.27 -6.05 6.02
N GLU A 30 8.31 -7.36 5.74
CA GLU A 30 9.19 -7.93 4.71
C GLU A 30 8.80 -7.45 3.31
N ILE A 31 7.50 -7.47 2.98
CA ILE A 31 6.97 -6.97 1.70
C ILE A 31 7.36 -5.51 1.50
N ASN A 32 7.15 -4.66 2.50
CA ASN A 32 7.46 -3.24 2.40
C ASN A 32 8.95 -2.97 2.30
N THR A 33 9.77 -3.72 3.02
CA THR A 33 11.23 -3.64 2.93
C THR A 33 11.73 -4.03 1.53
N ALA A 34 11.22 -5.13 0.98
CA ALA A 34 11.55 -5.57 -0.37
C ALA A 34 11.11 -4.57 -1.43
N LEU A 35 9.89 -4.04 -1.30
CA LEU A 35 9.38 -3.02 -2.21
C LEU A 35 10.21 -1.73 -2.14
N ARG A 36 10.62 -1.30 -0.92
CA ARG A 36 11.48 -0.11 -0.76
C ARG A 36 12.83 -0.30 -1.45
N GLN A 37 13.42 -1.50 -1.38
CA GLN A 37 14.68 -1.81 -2.05
C GLN A 37 14.56 -1.85 -3.58
N ALA A 38 13.42 -2.27 -4.10
CA ALA A 38 13.17 -2.36 -5.54
C ALA A 38 12.85 -1.01 -6.20
N LEU A 39 12.36 -0.03 -5.43
CA LEU A 39 11.95 1.27 -5.96
C LEU A 39 13.06 2.32 -5.84
N PRO A 40 13.16 3.26 -6.80
CA PRO A 40 14.01 4.44 -6.66
C PRO A 40 13.70 5.22 -5.36
N VAL A 41 14.72 5.87 -4.80
CA VAL A 41 14.60 6.56 -3.50
C VAL A 41 13.56 7.68 -3.49
N ASP A 42 13.37 8.36 -4.62
CA ASP A 42 12.43 9.47 -4.80
C ASP A 42 11.02 9.06 -5.22
N SER A 43 10.73 7.75 -5.20
CA SER A 43 9.41 7.23 -5.58
C SER A 43 8.29 7.74 -4.68
N VAL A 44 7.10 7.83 -5.26
CA VAL A 44 5.83 7.96 -4.51
C VAL A 44 5.23 6.58 -4.31
N LEU A 45 4.82 6.28 -3.08
CA LEU A 45 4.00 5.12 -2.76
C LEU A 45 2.55 5.56 -2.50
N ALA A 46 1.60 4.91 -3.15
CA ALA A 46 0.18 5.02 -2.80
C ALA A 46 -0.28 3.71 -2.16
N GLY A 47 -0.85 3.82 -0.97
CA GLY A 47 -1.40 2.69 -0.22
C GLY A 47 -2.90 2.80 -0.05
N ASP A 48 -3.56 1.67 0.12
CA ASP A 48 -4.98 1.59 0.46
C ASP A 48 -5.18 1.18 1.92
N SER A 49 -6.40 1.16 2.42
CA SER A 49 -6.74 0.69 3.76
C SER A 49 -6.67 -0.86 3.82
N SER A 50 -5.45 -1.36 3.86
CA SER A 50 -5.10 -2.78 3.88
C SER A 50 -4.03 -3.04 4.93
N GLN A 51 -3.99 -4.23 5.52
CA GLN A 51 -2.99 -4.60 6.54
C GLN A 51 -1.55 -4.33 6.05
N VAL A 52 -1.25 -4.62 4.78
CA VAL A 52 0.06 -4.34 4.18
C VAL A 52 0.43 -2.85 4.21
N THR A 53 -0.55 -1.96 4.24
CA THR A 53 -0.33 -0.51 4.33
C THR A 53 -0.22 -0.06 5.78
N TYR A 54 -1.22 -0.35 6.62
CA TYR A 54 -1.21 0.23 7.98
C TYR A 54 -0.32 -0.52 8.97
N PHE A 55 -0.12 -1.83 8.85
CA PHE A 55 0.90 -2.56 9.62
C PHE A 55 2.27 -2.55 8.93
N GLY A 56 2.31 -2.44 7.61
CA GLY A 56 3.53 -2.45 6.80
C GLY A 56 4.04 -1.06 6.44
N SER A 57 3.44 -0.42 5.44
CA SER A 57 4.00 0.79 4.81
C SER A 57 4.17 1.95 5.78
N VAL A 58 3.22 2.16 6.70
CA VAL A 58 3.27 3.25 7.69
C VAL A 58 4.52 3.17 8.56
N HIS A 59 5.00 1.96 8.86
CA HIS A 59 6.10 1.72 9.78
C HIS A 59 7.42 1.36 9.08
N PHE A 60 7.35 0.60 7.97
CA PHE A 60 8.52 -0.06 7.38
C PHE A 60 8.88 0.39 5.96
N PHE A 61 8.11 1.31 5.38
CA PHE A 61 8.47 1.90 4.10
C PHE A 61 9.09 3.29 4.32
N ASP A 62 10.41 3.36 4.30
CA ASP A 62 11.15 4.61 4.52
C ASP A 62 10.87 5.62 3.41
N MET A 63 10.33 6.79 3.81
CA MET A 63 10.05 7.92 2.93
C MET A 63 11.14 8.99 3.10
N PRO A 64 12.04 9.17 2.11
CA PRO A 64 13.16 10.09 2.23
C PRO A 64 12.75 11.56 2.16
N ALA A 65 11.53 11.84 1.67
CA ALA A 65 11.02 13.19 1.49
C ALA A 65 9.53 13.27 1.86
N PRO A 66 9.05 14.44 2.29
CA PRO A 66 7.64 14.65 2.56
C PRO A 66 6.80 14.55 1.28
N ARG A 67 5.50 14.23 1.45
CA ARG A 67 4.51 14.12 0.36
C ARG A 67 4.84 13.03 -0.67
N ARG A 68 5.53 11.96 -0.23
CA ARG A 68 5.82 10.79 -1.05
C ARG A 68 4.99 9.57 -0.70
N PHE A 69 4.15 9.67 0.32
CA PHE A 69 3.22 8.61 0.72
C PHE A 69 1.78 9.14 0.67
N CYS A 70 0.97 8.51 -0.21
CA CYS A 70 -0.46 8.78 -0.35
C CYS A 70 -1.23 7.68 0.37
N TYR A 71 -1.86 8.01 1.48
CA TYR A 71 -2.66 7.09 2.28
C TYR A 71 -3.77 7.87 2.99
N SER A 72 -4.95 7.29 3.10
CA SER A 72 -6.12 7.89 3.76
C SER A 72 -6.45 7.16 5.07
N PRO A 73 -5.77 7.47 6.20
CA PRO A 73 -5.97 6.75 7.46
C PRO A 73 -7.25 7.13 8.21
N GLY A 74 -7.84 8.28 7.92
CA GLY A 74 -8.96 8.84 8.70
C GLY A 74 -10.25 8.04 8.53
N PHE A 75 -10.95 8.24 7.44
CA PHE A 75 -12.16 7.47 7.12
C PHE A 75 -11.84 6.04 6.66
N ALA A 76 -10.62 5.81 6.18
CA ALA A 76 -10.10 4.53 5.76
C ALA A 76 -10.93 3.85 4.65
N THR A 77 -11.38 4.62 3.66
CA THR A 77 -12.16 4.08 2.55
C THR A 77 -11.30 3.18 1.66
N LEU A 78 -11.86 2.03 1.28
CA LEU A 78 -11.27 1.16 0.28
C LEU A 78 -11.40 1.77 -1.12
N GLY A 79 -10.44 1.45 -2.01
CA GLY A 79 -10.42 1.96 -3.38
C GLY A 79 -9.74 3.32 -3.53
N TYR A 80 -9.02 3.81 -2.51
CA TYR A 80 -8.26 5.05 -2.57
C TYR A 80 -6.89 4.87 -3.26
N GLY A 81 -6.19 3.77 -2.98
CA GLY A 81 -4.77 3.61 -3.33
C GLY A 81 -4.48 3.68 -4.81
N LEU A 82 -5.22 2.93 -5.63
CA LEU A 82 -4.99 2.89 -7.08
C LEU A 82 -5.30 4.24 -7.76
N PRO A 83 -6.45 4.91 -7.55
CA PRO A 83 -6.69 6.26 -8.06
C PRO A 83 -5.69 7.30 -7.57
N ALA A 84 -5.22 7.20 -6.32
CA ALA A 84 -4.21 8.11 -5.78
C ALA A 84 -2.86 7.95 -6.47
N GLY A 85 -2.44 6.70 -6.72
CA GLY A 85 -1.23 6.40 -7.48
C GLY A 85 -1.30 6.91 -8.92
N LEU A 86 -2.44 6.69 -9.58
CA LEU A 86 -2.72 7.22 -10.92
C LEU A 86 -2.63 8.76 -10.93
N GLY A 87 -3.30 9.41 -9.98
CA GLY A 87 -3.25 10.87 -9.84
C GLY A 87 -1.84 11.39 -9.59
N ALA A 88 -1.05 10.71 -8.76
CA ALA A 88 0.34 11.06 -8.51
C ALA A 88 1.20 10.93 -9.78
N ALA A 89 1.02 9.86 -10.56
CA ALA A 89 1.75 9.65 -11.82
C ALA A 89 1.45 10.72 -12.87
N ILE A 90 0.20 11.20 -12.91
CA ILE A 90 -0.20 12.31 -13.79
C ILE A 90 0.39 13.65 -13.30
N ALA A 91 0.31 13.90 -11.98
CA ALA A 91 0.72 15.17 -11.39
C ALA A 91 2.24 15.35 -11.33
N LEU A 92 3.01 14.27 -11.32
CA LEU A 92 4.47 14.26 -11.16
C LEU A 92 5.15 13.52 -12.32
N PRO A 93 5.11 14.08 -13.55
CA PRO A 93 5.72 13.42 -14.71
C PRO A 93 7.20 13.10 -14.49
N GLY A 94 7.60 11.86 -14.77
CA GLY A 94 8.97 11.39 -14.59
C GLY A 94 9.33 10.95 -13.17
N THR A 95 8.46 11.16 -12.17
CA THR A 95 8.65 10.59 -10.83
C THR A 95 8.12 9.17 -10.80
N PRO A 96 8.89 8.20 -10.32
CA PRO A 96 8.41 6.83 -10.14
C PRO A 96 7.26 6.79 -9.12
N VAL A 97 6.20 6.07 -9.46
CA VAL A 97 5.04 5.85 -8.58
C VAL A 97 4.78 4.36 -8.49
N ALA A 98 4.50 3.88 -7.30
CA ALA A 98 4.02 2.51 -7.08
C ALA A 98 2.74 2.52 -6.23
N VAL A 99 1.92 1.49 -6.41
CA VAL A 99 0.72 1.24 -5.60
C VAL A 99 0.89 -0.08 -4.86
N LEU A 100 0.57 -0.08 -3.57
CA LEU A 100 0.57 -1.27 -2.71
C LEU A 100 -0.76 -1.36 -1.98
N LEU A 101 -1.47 -2.46 -2.14
CA LEU A 101 -2.81 -2.62 -1.59
C LEU A 101 -3.18 -4.09 -1.41
N GLY A 102 -4.25 -4.36 -0.67
CA GLY A 102 -4.84 -5.69 -0.53
C GLY A 102 -5.83 -6.03 -1.64
N ASP A 103 -6.13 -7.32 -1.78
CA ASP A 103 -7.10 -7.87 -2.73
C ASP A 103 -8.49 -7.22 -2.59
N GLY A 104 -9.01 -7.13 -1.38
CA GLY A 104 -10.31 -6.49 -1.12
C GLY A 104 -10.33 -5.02 -1.54
N ALA A 105 -9.26 -4.27 -1.28
CA ALA A 105 -9.14 -2.87 -1.68
C ALA A 105 -9.03 -2.72 -3.20
N MET A 106 -8.27 -3.61 -3.86
CA MET A 106 -8.12 -3.62 -5.31
C MET A 106 -9.47 -3.72 -6.03
N MET A 107 -10.38 -4.55 -5.53
CA MET A 107 -11.69 -4.75 -6.14
C MET A 107 -12.58 -3.51 -6.12
N PHE A 108 -12.33 -2.52 -5.26
CA PHE A 108 -13.07 -1.25 -5.27
C PHE A 108 -12.61 -0.26 -6.34
N ALA A 109 -11.42 -0.47 -6.93
CA ALA A 109 -10.84 0.45 -7.90
C ALA A 109 -10.19 -0.24 -9.10
N VAL A 110 -10.42 -1.53 -9.30
CA VAL A 110 -9.79 -2.35 -10.33
C VAL A 110 -9.94 -1.79 -11.75
N GLN A 111 -11.04 -1.10 -12.04
CA GLN A 111 -11.31 -0.43 -13.32
C GLN A 111 -10.25 0.63 -13.68
N GLU A 112 -9.54 1.18 -12.69
CA GLU A 112 -8.51 2.20 -12.92
C GLU A 112 -7.24 1.63 -13.57
N LEU A 113 -7.10 0.30 -13.63
CA LEU A 113 -6.08 -0.33 -14.48
C LEU A 113 -6.26 0.07 -15.94
N ALA A 114 -7.50 0.16 -16.42
CA ALA A 114 -7.79 0.62 -17.77
C ALA A 114 -7.34 2.07 -17.99
N THR A 115 -7.49 2.92 -16.99
CA THR A 115 -7.03 4.31 -17.02
C THR A 115 -5.51 4.40 -17.08
N LEU A 116 -4.79 3.59 -16.27
CA LEU A 116 -3.33 3.49 -16.33
C LEU A 116 -2.85 3.11 -17.72
N VAL A 117 -3.47 2.10 -18.32
CA VAL A 117 -3.15 1.62 -19.68
C VAL A 117 -3.44 2.70 -20.72
N GLN A 118 -4.62 3.30 -20.67
CA GLN A 118 -5.03 4.36 -21.62
C GLN A 118 -4.03 5.52 -21.63
N HIS A 119 -3.55 5.92 -20.48
CA HIS A 119 -2.58 7.02 -20.33
C HIS A 119 -1.12 6.58 -20.40
N ARG A 120 -0.86 5.28 -20.60
CA ARG A 120 0.49 4.68 -20.68
C ARG A 120 1.36 5.03 -19.46
N LEU A 121 0.77 4.99 -18.28
CA LEU A 121 1.46 5.30 -17.04
C LEU A 121 2.18 4.05 -16.52
N PRO A 122 3.50 4.08 -16.35
CA PRO A 122 4.29 2.93 -15.88
C PRO A 122 4.24 2.84 -14.36
N VAL A 123 3.07 2.52 -13.81
CA VAL A 123 2.83 2.39 -12.37
C VAL A 123 2.74 0.91 -12.02
N PRO A 124 3.72 0.31 -11.33
CA PRO A 124 3.57 -1.01 -10.75
C PRO A 124 2.49 -0.99 -9.66
N VAL A 125 1.59 -1.96 -9.74
CA VAL A 125 0.51 -2.19 -8.78
C VAL A 125 0.77 -3.55 -8.12
N VAL A 126 1.09 -3.54 -6.84
CA VAL A 126 1.36 -4.74 -6.05
C VAL A 126 0.13 -5.06 -5.22
N VAL A 127 -0.48 -6.19 -5.50
CA VAL A 127 -1.65 -6.68 -4.78
C VAL A 127 -1.23 -7.78 -3.82
N VAL A 128 -1.52 -7.59 -2.53
CA VAL A 128 -1.34 -8.62 -1.51
C VAL A 128 -2.67 -9.33 -1.33
N ASP A 129 -2.74 -10.55 -1.85
CA ASP A 129 -3.95 -11.37 -1.76
C ASP A 129 -3.96 -12.14 -0.44
N SER A 130 -4.87 -11.80 0.44
CA SER A 130 -5.11 -12.45 1.73
C SER A 130 -6.40 -13.28 1.75
N GLY A 131 -7.15 -13.29 0.64
CA GLY A 131 -8.42 -13.99 0.51
C GLY A 131 -9.60 -13.21 1.08
N GLY A 132 -9.49 -11.88 1.23
CA GLY A 132 -10.62 -11.06 1.65
C GLY A 132 -10.29 -9.86 2.55
N TYR A 133 -11.29 -9.49 3.36
CA TYR A 133 -11.19 -8.40 4.32
C TYR A 133 -10.56 -8.89 5.63
N GLN A 134 -9.26 -9.20 5.58
CA GLN A 134 -8.55 -9.90 6.66
C GLN A 134 -8.66 -9.19 8.01
N GLU A 135 -8.58 -7.87 8.05
CA GLU A 135 -8.73 -7.11 9.30
C GLU A 135 -10.08 -7.33 9.95
N ILE A 136 -11.15 -7.34 9.16
CA ILE A 136 -12.51 -7.55 9.70
C ILE A 136 -12.65 -9.00 10.15
N LEU A 137 -12.13 -9.96 9.37
CA LEU A 137 -12.12 -11.37 9.71
C LEU A 137 -11.42 -11.63 11.06
N ASP A 138 -10.25 -11.03 11.27
CA ASP A 138 -9.48 -11.16 12.51
C ASP A 138 -10.24 -10.54 13.70
N GLN A 139 -10.89 -9.39 13.50
CA GLN A 139 -11.71 -8.76 14.52
C GLN A 139 -12.99 -9.56 14.86
N GLU A 140 -13.66 -10.16 13.88
CA GLU A 140 -14.81 -11.02 14.10
C GLU A 140 -14.38 -12.25 14.93
N ARG A 141 -13.29 -12.91 14.52
CA ARG A 141 -12.77 -14.09 15.26
C ARG A 141 -12.35 -13.76 16.68
N SER A 142 -11.67 -12.63 16.89
CA SER A 142 -11.21 -12.21 18.22
C SER A 142 -12.34 -11.88 19.19
N ARG A 143 -13.55 -11.66 18.67
CA ARG A 143 -14.78 -11.34 19.42
C ARG A 143 -15.77 -12.49 19.46
N ASP A 144 -15.37 -13.70 19.06
CA ASP A 144 -16.24 -14.88 18.94
C ASP A 144 -17.46 -14.65 18.03
N ILE A 145 -17.32 -13.77 17.01
CA ILE A 145 -18.33 -13.55 15.99
C ILE A 145 -18.06 -14.51 14.83
N THR A 146 -19.07 -15.22 14.37
CA THR A 146 -18.95 -16.07 13.19
C THR A 146 -18.70 -15.18 11.96
N PRO A 147 -17.58 -15.38 11.22
CA PRO A 147 -17.27 -14.57 10.05
C PRO A 147 -18.37 -14.62 8.99
N ILE A 148 -18.72 -13.44 8.46
CA ILE A 148 -19.74 -13.33 7.41
C ILE A 148 -19.38 -12.22 6.41
N GLY A 149 -19.31 -12.57 5.12
CA GLY A 149 -19.10 -11.60 4.04
C GLY A 149 -17.68 -11.03 3.98
N VAL A 150 -16.71 -11.62 4.68
CA VAL A 150 -15.33 -11.13 4.78
C VAL A 150 -14.34 -12.00 4.03
N GLU A 151 -14.67 -13.25 3.78
CA GLU A 151 -13.89 -14.15 2.91
C GLU A 151 -14.30 -13.90 1.46
N LEU A 152 -13.34 -13.59 0.60
CA LEU A 152 -13.58 -13.28 -0.80
C LEU A 152 -12.96 -14.34 -1.71
N ASN A 153 -13.54 -14.48 -2.88
CA ASN A 153 -12.96 -15.22 -3.98
C ASN A 153 -12.16 -14.23 -4.84
N SER A 154 -10.89 -14.05 -4.52
CA SER A 154 -10.03 -13.15 -5.30
C SER A 154 -9.89 -13.63 -6.74
N PRO A 155 -10.01 -12.75 -7.74
CA PRO A 155 -9.69 -13.10 -9.11
C PRO A 155 -8.18 -13.26 -9.28
N ASP A 156 -7.74 -13.90 -10.36
CA ASP A 156 -6.36 -13.78 -10.80
C ASP A 156 -6.09 -12.34 -11.27
N PHE A 157 -5.48 -11.54 -10.40
CA PHE A 157 -5.20 -10.12 -10.69
C PHE A 157 -4.20 -9.93 -11.82
N ALA A 158 -3.26 -10.87 -12.01
CA ALA A 158 -2.33 -10.84 -13.13
C ALA A 158 -3.06 -11.05 -14.46
N ALA A 159 -3.93 -12.08 -14.53
CA ALA A 159 -4.76 -12.31 -15.71
C ALA A 159 -5.73 -11.15 -15.97
N LEU A 160 -6.30 -10.55 -14.92
CA LEU A 160 -7.18 -9.40 -15.04
C LEU A 160 -6.43 -8.17 -15.60
N ALA A 161 -5.21 -7.91 -15.13
CA ALA A 161 -4.37 -6.84 -15.66
C ALA A 161 -4.06 -7.06 -17.16
N VAL A 162 -3.75 -8.28 -17.57
CA VAL A 162 -3.52 -8.63 -18.97
C VAL A 162 -4.79 -8.41 -19.82
N ALA A 163 -5.95 -8.80 -19.31
CA ALA A 163 -7.23 -8.59 -19.99
C ALA A 163 -7.55 -7.09 -20.19
N MET A 164 -7.04 -6.21 -19.30
CA MET A 164 -7.17 -4.76 -19.42
C MET A 164 -6.05 -4.10 -20.24
N GLY A 165 -5.10 -4.89 -20.78
CA GLY A 165 -4.02 -4.41 -21.63
C GLY A 165 -2.75 -3.99 -20.86
N ALA A 166 -2.66 -4.28 -19.59
CA ALA A 166 -1.46 -4.14 -18.79
C ALA A 166 -0.57 -5.40 -18.85
N ARG A 167 0.59 -5.34 -18.21
CA ARG A 167 1.40 -6.53 -17.93
C ARG A 167 0.97 -7.10 -16.56
N GLY A 168 0.74 -8.40 -16.48
CA GLY A 168 0.43 -9.11 -15.25
C GLY A 168 1.45 -10.23 -14.99
N GLU A 169 1.91 -10.34 -13.76
CA GLU A 169 2.88 -11.36 -13.29
C GLU A 169 2.48 -11.93 -11.94
#